data_9f6f92c78a8ee2fb239d289e1b766171
#
_entry.id   9f6f92c78a8ee2fb239d289e1b766171
#
_cell.length_a   1.000
_cell.length_b   1.000
_cell.length_c   1.000
_cell.angle_alpha   90.00
_cell.angle_beta   90.00
_cell.angle_gamma   90.00
#
_symmetry.space_group_name_H-M   'P 1'
#
loop_
_entity.id
_entity.type
_entity.pdbx_description
1 polymer ?
#
loop_
_entity_poly.entity_id
_entity_poly.type
_entity_poly.pdbx_seq_one_letter_code
_entity_poly.pdbx_strand_id
1 'polypeptide(L)'
;EVVKLTVEHPKKGAMEVEGVRLNALLDLAGVKPEAKTLVITASDDFFAEVDLAAVRACVDCLIYFDEDMLRTAMPGMESNFWVKDVVKLEVK
;
A
#
# COMPACT_ATOMS: atom_id res chain seq x y z
N GLU A 1 -11.74 8.31 0.36
CA GLU A 1 -12.74 7.29 0.69
C GLU A 1 -12.13 6.19 1.54
N VAL A 2 -12.72 5.99 2.70
CA VAL A 2 -12.26 4.95 3.62
C VAL A 2 -13.06 3.68 3.37
N VAL A 3 -12.36 2.56 3.26
CA VAL A 3 -12.99 1.25 3.12
C VAL A 3 -12.53 0.34 4.24
N LYS A 4 -13.36 -0.64 4.56
CA LYS A 4 -13.06 -1.62 5.59
C LYS A 4 -13.01 -2.98 4.92
N LEU A 5 -11.85 -3.63 5.02
CA LEU A 5 -11.61 -4.89 4.32
C LEU A 5 -10.94 -5.89 5.25
N THR A 6 -11.19 -7.16 4.98
CA THR A 6 -10.42 -8.24 5.59
C THR A 6 -9.35 -8.63 4.59
N VAL A 7 -8.09 -8.51 4.99
CA VAL A 7 -6.95 -8.86 4.14
C VAL A 7 -6.15 -9.99 4.78
N GLU A 8 -5.42 -10.70 3.97
CA GLU A 8 -4.64 -11.84 4.44
C GLU A 8 -3.16 -11.52 4.36
N HIS A 9 -2.53 -11.46 5.53
CA HIS A 9 -1.08 -11.25 5.64
C HIS A 9 -0.37 -12.59 5.47
N PRO A 10 0.72 -12.65 4.69
CA PRO A 10 1.41 -13.92 4.44
C PRO A 10 1.91 -14.63 5.68
N LYS A 11 2.15 -13.90 6.76
CA LYS A 11 2.65 -14.49 8.01
C LYS A 11 1.69 -14.41 9.18
N LYS A 12 0.77 -13.45 9.17
CA LYS A 12 -0.12 -13.21 10.31
C LYS A 12 -1.54 -13.73 10.09
N GLY A 13 -1.88 -14.12 8.86
CA GLY A 13 -3.21 -14.57 8.53
C GLY A 13 -4.19 -13.44 8.29
N ALA A 14 -5.47 -13.71 8.44
CA ALA A 14 -6.51 -12.74 8.14
C ALA A 14 -6.53 -11.62 9.17
N MET A 15 -6.69 -10.38 8.69
CA MET A 15 -6.82 -9.22 9.57
C MET A 15 -7.79 -8.23 8.95
N GLU A 16 -8.53 -7.54 9.80
CA GLU A 16 -9.47 -6.53 9.37
C GLU A 16 -8.81 -5.16 9.44
N VAL A 17 -8.85 -4.42 8.34
CA VAL A 17 -8.21 -3.12 8.26
C VAL A 17 -9.18 -2.10 7.70
N GLU A 18 -8.97 -0.84 8.07
CA GLU A 18 -9.78 0.26 7.59
C GLU A 18 -8.85 1.35 7.07
N GLY A 19 -9.00 1.70 5.80
CA GLY A 19 -8.11 2.66 5.18
C GLY A 19 -8.55 3.05 3.80
N VAL A 20 -7.61 3.55 3.00
CA VAL A 20 -7.86 4.04 1.66
C VAL A 20 -7.15 3.13 0.65
N ARG A 21 -7.86 2.71 -0.37
CA ARG A 21 -7.27 1.87 -1.42
C ARG A 21 -6.17 2.62 -2.15
N LEU A 22 -5.07 1.92 -2.43
CA LEU A 22 -3.96 2.52 -3.16
C LEU A 22 -4.38 2.98 -4.55
N ASN A 23 -5.24 2.22 -5.22
CA ASN A 23 -5.74 2.63 -6.53
C ASN A 23 -6.49 3.96 -6.47
N ALA A 24 -7.27 4.19 -5.42
CA ALA A 24 -7.98 5.45 -5.24
C ALA A 24 -6.99 6.61 -5.05
N LEU A 25 -5.95 6.38 -4.26
CA LEU A 25 -4.91 7.40 -4.05
C LEU A 25 -4.15 7.70 -5.33
N LEU A 26 -3.83 6.68 -6.12
CA LEU A 26 -3.13 6.86 -7.39
C LEU A 26 -3.99 7.64 -8.38
N ASP A 27 -5.30 7.37 -8.41
CA ASP A 27 -6.21 8.12 -9.27
C ASP A 27 -6.28 9.60 -8.87
N LEU A 28 -6.31 9.88 -7.58
CA LEU A 28 -6.31 11.25 -7.08
C LEU A 28 -4.99 11.98 -7.37
N ALA A 29 -3.89 11.27 -7.33
CA ALA A 29 -2.58 11.85 -7.58
C ALA A 29 -2.32 12.15 -9.06
N GLY A 30 -3.13 11.60 -9.95
CA GLY A 30 -2.96 11.83 -11.38
C GLY A 30 -1.71 11.16 -11.94
N VAL A 31 -1.55 9.88 -11.66
CA VAL A 31 -0.36 9.12 -12.07
C VAL A 31 -0.20 9.15 -13.58
N LYS A 32 1.02 9.43 -14.04
CA LYS A 32 1.33 9.50 -15.46
C LYS A 32 1.33 8.11 -16.10
N PRO A 33 0.92 8.00 -17.37
CA PRO A 33 0.88 6.70 -18.04
C PRO A 33 2.22 6.00 -18.13
N GLU A 34 3.32 6.74 -18.17
CA GLU A 34 4.66 6.18 -18.24
C GLU A 34 5.22 5.72 -16.90
N ALA A 35 4.53 5.99 -15.80
CA ALA A 35 4.99 5.57 -14.48
C ALA A 35 4.91 4.05 -14.35
N LYS A 36 5.94 3.45 -13.77
CA LYS A 36 6.06 1.99 -13.68
C LYS A 36 6.24 1.46 -12.28
N THR A 37 6.67 2.30 -11.34
CA THR A 37 7.06 1.85 -10.00
C THR A 37 6.43 2.72 -8.94
N LEU A 38 5.94 2.09 -7.88
CA LEU A 38 5.51 2.77 -6.66
C LEU A 38 6.56 2.54 -5.60
N VAL A 39 7.08 3.62 -5.01
CA VAL A 39 8.05 3.55 -3.92
C VAL A 39 7.35 3.94 -2.63
N ILE A 40 7.42 3.05 -1.65
CA ILE A 40 6.81 3.25 -0.33
C ILE A 40 7.95 3.41 0.67
N THR A 41 8.04 4.57 1.31
CA THR A 41 9.13 4.87 2.24
C THR A 41 8.61 4.95 3.67
N ALA A 42 9.30 4.32 4.59
CA ALA A 42 8.99 4.35 6.01
C ALA A 42 9.88 5.35 6.75
N SER A 43 9.52 5.66 7.98
CA SER A 43 10.24 6.66 8.78
C SER A 43 11.66 6.25 9.17
N ASP A 44 11.96 4.94 9.13
CA ASP A 44 13.29 4.42 9.47
C ASP A 44 14.18 4.27 8.23
N ASP A 45 13.85 4.98 7.15
CA ASP A 45 14.53 4.94 5.86
C ASP A 45 14.37 3.64 5.09
N PHE A 46 13.58 2.70 5.61
CA PHE A 46 13.24 1.52 4.84
C PHE A 46 12.35 1.93 3.67
N PHE A 47 12.58 1.35 2.51
CA PHE A 47 11.69 1.58 1.38
C PHE A 47 11.45 0.27 0.63
N ALA A 48 10.30 0.21 -0.03
CA ALA A 48 9.94 -0.90 -0.89
C ALA A 48 9.54 -0.36 -2.25
N GLU A 49 10.06 -0.98 -3.30
CA GLU A 49 9.68 -0.64 -4.67
C GLU A 49 8.78 -1.74 -5.20
N VAL A 50 7.59 -1.39 -5.61
CA VAL A 50 6.63 -2.35 -6.12
C VAL A 50 6.21 -1.96 -7.53
N ASP A 51 6.02 -2.96 -8.39
CA ASP A 51 5.56 -2.72 -9.75
C ASP A 51 4.18 -2.06 -9.72
N LEU A 52 4.07 -0.90 -10.35
CA LEU A 52 2.82 -0.15 -10.36
C LEU A 52 1.70 -0.95 -11.01
N ALA A 53 2.00 -1.74 -12.02
CA ALA A 53 1.01 -2.59 -12.65
C ALA A 53 0.44 -3.62 -11.66
N ALA A 54 1.29 -4.16 -10.79
CA ALA A 54 0.83 -5.08 -9.76
C ALA A 54 -0.09 -4.39 -8.75
N VAL A 55 0.23 -3.15 -8.38
CA VAL A 55 -0.62 -2.36 -7.49
C VAL A 55 -1.96 -2.07 -8.14
N ARG A 56 -1.94 -1.68 -9.42
CA ARG A 56 -3.17 -1.40 -10.16
C ARG A 56 -4.07 -2.63 -10.29
N ALA A 57 -3.47 -3.81 -10.39
CA ALA A 57 -4.22 -5.06 -10.46
C ALA A 57 -4.74 -5.50 -9.08
N CYS A 58 -4.19 -4.96 -8.01
CA CYS A 58 -4.56 -5.32 -6.66
C CYS A 58 -5.67 -4.41 -6.14
N VAL A 59 -6.91 -4.88 -6.22
CA VAL A 59 -8.06 -4.05 -5.80
C VAL A 59 -8.13 -3.89 -4.28
N ASP A 60 -7.51 -4.79 -3.53
CA ASP A 60 -7.56 -4.77 -2.06
C ASP A 60 -6.31 -4.20 -1.41
N CYS A 61 -5.33 -3.75 -2.19
CA CYS A 61 -4.16 -3.08 -1.64
C CYS A 61 -4.56 -1.70 -1.13
N LEU A 62 -4.19 -1.39 0.11
CA LEU A 62 -4.60 -0.14 0.73
C LEU A 62 -3.58 0.35 1.75
N ILE A 63 -3.77 1.61 2.15
CA ILE A 63 -3.06 2.21 3.27
C ILE A 63 -4.05 2.32 4.43
N TYR A 64 -3.65 1.90 5.61
CA TYR A 64 -4.52 1.95 6.77
C TYR A 64 -3.78 2.50 7.99
N PHE A 65 -4.55 3.00 8.95
CA PHE A 65 -4.01 3.45 10.23
C PHE A 65 -3.94 2.28 11.21
N ASP A 66 -2.83 2.16 11.89
CA ASP A 66 -2.67 1.22 12.98
C ASP A 66 -1.96 1.96 14.12
N GLU A 67 -2.75 2.24 15.16
CA GLU A 67 -2.34 3.08 16.28
C GLU A 67 -1.96 4.47 15.80
N ASP A 68 -0.91 4.99 15.64
CA ASP A 68 -0.62 6.31 15.11
C ASP A 68 0.23 6.23 13.84
N MET A 69 0.29 5.06 13.22
CA MET A 69 1.14 4.84 12.07
C MET A 69 0.31 4.50 10.84
N LEU A 70 0.80 4.93 9.70
CA LEU A 70 0.28 4.50 8.42
C LEU A 70 1.01 3.22 8.00
N ARG A 71 0.26 2.22 7.58
CA ARG A 71 0.81 0.97 7.09
C ARG A 71 0.18 0.62 5.76
N THR A 72 0.92 -0.13 4.94
CA THR A 72 0.35 -0.66 3.71
C THR A 72 -0.14 -2.09 3.93
N ALA A 73 -1.28 -2.40 3.35
CA ALA A 73 -1.79 -3.76 3.29
C ALA A 73 -1.75 -4.21 1.83
N MET A 74 -0.96 -5.23 1.55
CA MET A 74 -0.68 -5.67 0.19
C MET A 74 -1.02 -7.16 0.03
N PRO A 75 -2.30 -7.52 0.09
CA PRO A 75 -2.69 -8.93 -0.02
C PRO A 75 -2.23 -9.54 -1.33
N GLY A 76 -1.72 -10.75 -1.27
CA GLY A 76 -1.18 -11.44 -2.43
C GLY A 76 0.28 -11.12 -2.72
N MET A 77 0.90 -10.23 -1.95
CA MET A 77 2.30 -9.86 -2.11
C MET A 77 3.13 -10.32 -0.92
N GLU A 78 4.44 -10.31 -1.07
CA GLU A 78 5.35 -10.71 0.00
C GLU A 78 5.28 -9.74 1.18
N SER A 79 5.67 -10.22 2.35
CA SER A 79 5.57 -9.42 3.58
C SER A 79 6.42 -8.15 3.56
N ASN A 80 7.49 -8.11 2.77
CA ASN A 80 8.32 -6.90 2.68
C ASN A 80 7.61 -5.74 2.00
N PHE A 81 6.51 -5.97 1.31
CA PHE A 81 5.69 -4.89 0.74
C PHE A 81 4.66 -4.37 1.74
N TRP A 82 4.51 -5.03 2.89
CA TRP A 82 3.63 -4.56 3.97
C TRP A 82 4.46 -3.63 4.85
N VAL A 83 4.54 -2.35 4.46
CA VAL A 83 5.42 -1.38 5.07
C VAL A 83 4.77 -0.77 6.31
N LYS A 84 5.55 -0.63 7.38
CA LYS A 84 5.11 0.03 8.62
C LYS A 84 5.57 1.48 8.64
N ASP A 85 4.76 2.32 9.27
CA ASP A 85 5.10 3.74 9.49
C ASP A 85 5.48 4.43 8.19
N VAL A 86 4.56 4.38 7.24
CA VAL A 86 4.75 4.97 5.91
C VAL A 86 4.75 6.49 6.03
N VAL A 87 5.79 7.15 5.52
CA VAL A 87 5.89 8.60 5.54
C VAL A 87 5.88 9.20 4.14
N LYS A 88 6.06 8.37 3.10
CA LYS A 88 6.13 8.88 1.75
C LYS A 88 5.71 7.81 0.74
N LEU A 89 4.95 8.24 -0.26
CA LEU A 89 4.64 7.43 -1.44
C LEU A 89 5.12 8.20 -2.66
N GLU A 90 5.84 7.53 -3.53
CA GLU A 90 6.42 8.14 -4.71
C GLU A 90 6.14 7.26 -5.93
N VAL A 91 5.76 7.89 -7.04
CA VAL A 91 5.51 7.17 -8.29
C VAL A 91 6.60 7.55 -9.29
N LYS A 92 7.23 6.57 -9.85
CA LYS A 92 8.32 6.79 -10.82
C LYS A 92 8.06 6.11 -12.15
#